data_d93532c83413b9a873a163c515559f28
#
_entry.id   d93532c83413b9a873a163c515559f28
#
_cell.length_a   1.000
_cell.length_b   1.000
_cell.length_c   1.000
_cell.angle_alpha   90.00
_cell.angle_beta   90.00
_cell.angle_gamma   90.00
#
_symmetry.space_group_name_H-M   'P 1'
#
loop_
_entity.id
_entity.type
_entity.pdbx_description
1 polymer ?
#
loop_
_entity_poly.entity_id
_entity_poly.type
_entity_poly.pdbx_seq_one_letter_code
_entity_poly.pdbx_strand_id
1 'polypeptide(L)'
;MNVTIESSGKNVQVLERAAHALDVIAGSDKPLASNEIAKATGLNASSLHRLLWTLNDLGFLEHREDGTWHLGLRFLEYSNRVMKALPVRAAAADIMRSLFEKTGVAVHLSMRAGDSIIYVNHVCRADTGVRFSRQIGALAPLHCSSGGKLFLSAFTPDELAGYITRTGLKARTDKSIATRERLVMALDKVRERGWSEDNEELEYGIRCVGAPIRDEAGRIIAAITLMSEGDMADKPRYVDLITKAAADASRLLAAAPVRQATLS
;
A
#
# COMPACT_ATOMS: atom_id res chain seq x y z
N MET A 1 10.18 1.52 -6.10
CA MET A 1 9.97 0.16 -5.56
C MET A 1 9.20 -0.62 -6.61
N ASN A 2 9.87 -1.48 -7.39
CA ASN A 2 9.24 -2.14 -8.53
C ASN A 2 8.32 -3.25 -8.05
N VAL A 3 7.07 -3.22 -8.48
CA VAL A 3 6.20 -4.38 -8.43
C VAL A 3 6.77 -5.36 -9.46
N THR A 4 7.48 -6.38 -9.01
CA THR A 4 7.95 -7.44 -9.90
C THR A 4 6.74 -8.28 -10.28
N ILE A 5 6.18 -8.03 -11.44
CA ILE A 5 5.18 -8.90 -12.06
C ILE A 5 5.97 -10.08 -12.62
N GLU A 6 5.80 -11.27 -12.05
CA GLU A 6 6.33 -12.49 -12.66
C GLU A 6 5.68 -12.68 -14.05
N SER A 7 6.49 -12.52 -15.07
CA SER A 7 6.12 -12.75 -16.47
C SER A 7 5.87 -14.24 -16.68
N SER A 8 4.61 -14.65 -16.68
CA SER A 8 4.24 -15.89 -17.35
C SER A 8 4.46 -15.64 -18.85
N GLY A 9 5.18 -16.51 -19.58
CA GLY A 9 5.62 -16.33 -20.97
C GLY A 9 4.51 -16.07 -22.03
N LYS A 10 3.40 -15.44 -21.63
CA LYS A 10 2.26 -14.98 -22.44
C LYS A 10 2.05 -13.47 -22.39
N ASN A 11 2.89 -12.72 -21.70
CA ASN A 11 2.69 -11.28 -21.54
C ASN A 11 3.03 -10.51 -22.81
N VAL A 12 2.27 -9.46 -23.08
CA VAL A 12 2.53 -8.55 -24.20
C VAL A 12 3.67 -7.60 -23.83
N GLN A 13 4.85 -7.84 -24.37
CA GLN A 13 6.10 -7.15 -24.01
C GLN A 13 6.01 -5.61 -24.04
N VAL A 14 5.19 -5.04 -24.95
CA VAL A 14 5.03 -3.58 -25.02
C VAL A 14 4.31 -3.04 -23.80
N LEU A 15 3.37 -3.78 -23.22
CA LEU A 15 2.68 -3.38 -21.98
C LEU A 15 3.60 -3.44 -20.76
N GLU A 16 4.47 -4.45 -20.68
CA GLU A 16 5.48 -4.53 -19.62
C GLU A 16 6.46 -3.36 -19.69
N ARG A 17 6.91 -3.01 -20.89
CA ARG A 17 7.78 -1.84 -21.11
C ARG A 17 7.08 -0.53 -20.74
N ALA A 18 5.79 -0.40 -21.07
CA ALA A 18 5.00 0.77 -20.71
C ALA A 18 4.85 0.90 -19.19
N ALA A 19 4.48 -0.19 -18.52
CA ALA A 19 4.38 -0.22 -17.06
C ALA A 19 5.72 0.13 -16.40
N HIS A 20 6.83 -0.46 -16.86
CA HIS A 20 8.16 -0.17 -16.32
C HIS A 20 8.56 1.31 -16.51
N ALA A 21 8.26 1.91 -17.67
CA ALA A 21 8.52 3.34 -17.89
C ALA A 21 7.68 4.23 -16.95
N LEU A 22 6.42 3.89 -16.75
CA LEU A 22 5.54 4.57 -15.80
C LEU A 22 6.04 4.44 -14.36
N ASP A 23 6.49 3.23 -13.95
CA ASP A 23 7.05 2.99 -12.62
C ASP A 23 8.33 3.80 -12.37
N VAL A 24 9.21 3.93 -13.38
CA VAL A 24 10.42 4.74 -13.30
C VAL A 24 10.08 6.20 -13.10
N ILE A 25 9.11 6.74 -13.86
CA ILE A 25 8.68 8.14 -13.75
C ILE A 25 7.98 8.38 -12.41
N ALA A 26 7.07 7.48 -12.00
CA ALA A 26 6.33 7.58 -10.74
C ALA A 26 7.22 7.45 -9.49
N GLY A 27 8.30 6.68 -9.59
CA GLY A 27 9.24 6.44 -8.49
C GLY A 27 10.34 7.48 -8.33
N SER A 28 10.38 8.50 -9.20
CA SER A 28 11.39 9.56 -9.16
C SER A 28 10.88 10.77 -8.38
N ASP A 29 11.71 11.28 -7.45
CA ASP A 29 11.42 12.51 -6.70
C ASP A 29 11.57 13.78 -7.55
N LYS A 30 12.11 13.67 -8.76
CA LYS A 30 12.30 14.77 -9.72
C LYS A 30 11.77 14.37 -11.10
N PRO A 31 11.37 15.36 -11.91
CA PRO A 31 11.06 15.13 -13.32
C PRO A 31 12.24 14.47 -14.05
N LEU A 32 11.96 13.57 -14.98
CA LEU A 32 12.97 12.81 -15.71
C LEU A 32 12.98 13.20 -17.20
N ALA A 33 14.18 13.37 -17.77
CA ALA A 33 14.37 13.47 -19.21
C ALA A 33 14.38 12.07 -19.86
N SER A 34 14.12 12.01 -21.18
CA SER A 34 14.07 10.73 -21.93
C SER A 34 15.32 9.87 -21.79
N ASN A 35 16.51 10.47 -21.73
CA ASN A 35 17.77 9.75 -21.57
C ASN A 35 17.91 9.09 -20.18
N GLU A 36 17.40 9.74 -19.12
CA GLU A 36 17.38 9.16 -17.76
C GLU A 36 16.42 7.98 -17.70
N ILE A 37 15.24 8.09 -18.34
CA ILE A 37 14.27 7.00 -18.42
C ILE A 37 14.84 5.85 -19.25
N ALA A 38 15.52 6.12 -20.39
CA ALA A 38 16.18 5.11 -21.21
C ALA A 38 17.21 4.30 -20.41
N LYS A 39 18.04 5.01 -19.63
CA LYS A 39 19.05 4.39 -18.77
C LYS A 39 18.42 3.52 -17.69
N ALA A 40 17.34 3.99 -17.07
CA ALA A 40 16.66 3.26 -16.00
C ALA A 40 15.88 2.04 -16.49
N THR A 41 15.28 2.12 -17.69
CA THR A 41 14.48 1.03 -18.29
C THR A 41 15.30 0.07 -19.14
N GLY A 42 16.51 0.43 -19.56
CA GLY A 42 17.31 -0.33 -20.53
C GLY A 42 16.75 -0.36 -21.95
N LEU A 43 15.75 0.48 -22.27
CA LEU A 43 15.15 0.57 -23.59
C LEU A 43 16.02 1.40 -24.52
N ASN A 44 16.10 0.99 -25.81
CA ASN A 44 16.75 1.83 -26.82
C ASN A 44 15.93 3.11 -27.08
N ALA A 45 16.62 4.19 -27.48
CA ALA A 45 16.04 5.52 -27.60
C ALA A 45 14.84 5.59 -28.55
N SER A 46 14.85 4.88 -29.68
CA SER A 46 13.75 4.91 -30.66
C SER A 46 12.48 4.23 -30.14
N SER A 47 12.63 3.09 -29.47
CA SER A 47 11.51 2.37 -28.83
C SER A 47 10.91 3.16 -27.69
N LEU A 48 11.76 3.73 -26.81
CA LEU A 48 11.33 4.56 -25.70
C LEU A 48 10.60 5.82 -26.20
N HIS A 49 11.15 6.52 -27.18
CA HIS A 49 10.54 7.71 -27.75
C HIS A 49 9.10 7.43 -28.22
N ARG A 50 8.90 6.38 -29.03
CA ARG A 50 7.56 5.98 -29.48
C ARG A 50 6.64 5.67 -28.30
N LEU A 51 7.14 4.96 -27.28
CA LEU A 51 6.38 4.58 -26.11
C LEU A 51 5.92 5.81 -25.29
N LEU A 52 6.84 6.73 -24.99
CA LEU A 52 6.56 7.92 -24.22
C LEU A 52 5.54 8.83 -24.93
N TRP A 53 5.71 9.07 -26.23
CA TRP A 53 4.76 9.87 -26.99
C TRP A 53 3.39 9.20 -27.08
N THR A 54 3.33 7.87 -27.28
CA THR A 54 2.06 7.15 -27.25
C THR A 54 1.36 7.30 -25.88
N LEU A 55 2.09 7.19 -24.78
CA LEU A 55 1.53 7.38 -23.43
C LEU A 55 1.08 8.83 -23.21
N ASN A 56 1.79 9.81 -23.78
CA ASN A 56 1.41 11.22 -23.77
C ASN A 56 0.09 11.45 -24.55
N ASP A 57 -0.01 10.96 -25.76
CA ASP A 57 -1.22 11.08 -26.59
C ASP A 57 -2.44 10.42 -25.94
N LEU A 58 -2.21 9.36 -25.16
CA LEU A 58 -3.23 8.68 -24.36
C LEU A 58 -3.51 9.38 -23.02
N GLY A 59 -2.79 10.45 -22.65
CA GLY A 59 -2.94 11.20 -21.41
C GLY A 59 -2.38 10.52 -20.16
N PHE A 60 -1.59 9.44 -20.31
CA PHE A 60 -0.88 8.80 -19.20
C PHE A 60 0.39 9.54 -18.80
N LEU A 61 1.02 10.23 -19.74
CA LEU A 61 2.17 11.08 -19.50
C LEU A 61 1.89 12.49 -19.99
N GLU A 62 2.67 13.44 -19.49
CA GLU A 62 2.75 14.83 -19.91
C GLU A 62 4.21 15.15 -20.21
N HIS A 63 4.50 15.59 -21.45
CA HIS A 63 5.80 16.13 -21.84
C HIS A 63 5.81 17.63 -21.66
N ARG A 64 6.72 18.17 -20.85
CA ARG A 64 6.81 19.61 -20.56
C ARG A 64 7.81 20.32 -21.46
N GLU A 65 7.72 21.65 -21.51
CA GLU A 65 8.58 22.52 -22.33
C GLU A 65 10.08 22.39 -21.97
N ASP A 66 10.40 22.02 -20.74
CA ASP A 66 11.77 21.76 -20.28
C ASP A 66 12.33 20.41 -20.74
N GLY A 67 11.57 19.65 -21.52
CA GLY A 67 11.95 18.33 -22.03
C GLY A 67 11.77 17.17 -21.04
N THR A 68 11.11 17.40 -19.92
CA THR A 68 10.87 16.38 -18.88
C THR A 68 9.51 15.71 -19.02
N TRP A 69 9.41 14.49 -18.46
CA TRP A 69 8.22 13.66 -18.47
C TRP A 69 7.62 13.57 -17.06
N HIS A 70 6.29 13.71 -17.00
CA HIS A 70 5.50 13.65 -15.78
C HIS A 70 4.35 12.67 -15.95
N LEU A 71 3.77 12.18 -14.84
CA LEU A 71 2.52 11.44 -14.89
C LEU A 71 1.38 12.36 -15.33
N GLY A 72 0.57 11.90 -16.28
CA GLY A 72 -0.59 12.64 -16.78
C GLY A 72 -1.81 12.56 -15.86
N LEU A 73 -2.73 13.51 -16.01
CA LEU A 73 -3.93 13.62 -15.17
C LEU A 73 -4.93 12.45 -15.34
N ARG A 74 -4.79 11.64 -16.37
CA ARG A 74 -5.62 10.44 -16.57
C ARG A 74 -5.55 9.46 -15.40
N PHE A 75 -4.42 9.40 -14.68
CA PHE A 75 -4.29 8.59 -13.48
C PHE A 75 -5.23 9.06 -12.35
N LEU A 76 -5.52 10.36 -12.23
CA LEU A 76 -6.46 10.86 -11.22
C LEU A 76 -7.89 10.40 -11.54
N GLU A 77 -8.28 10.37 -12.82
CA GLU A 77 -9.58 9.85 -13.24
C GLU A 77 -9.74 8.38 -12.85
N TYR A 78 -8.74 7.55 -13.18
CA TYR A 78 -8.77 6.14 -12.82
C TYR A 78 -8.72 5.91 -11.32
N SER A 79 -7.84 6.64 -10.62
CA SER A 79 -7.74 6.58 -9.17
C SER A 79 -9.09 6.87 -8.51
N ASN A 80 -9.79 7.93 -8.93
CA ASN A 80 -11.10 8.28 -8.39
C ASN A 80 -12.13 7.13 -8.59
N ARG A 81 -12.14 6.49 -9.75
CA ARG A 81 -13.02 5.34 -10.03
C ARG A 81 -12.68 4.14 -9.13
N VAL A 82 -11.38 3.80 -9.02
CA VAL A 82 -10.91 2.72 -8.14
C VAL A 82 -11.30 3.02 -6.69
N MET A 83 -11.03 4.23 -6.21
CA MET A 83 -11.29 4.63 -4.83
C MET A 83 -12.80 4.61 -4.47
N LYS A 84 -13.68 4.96 -5.42
CA LYS A 84 -15.14 4.86 -5.26
C LYS A 84 -15.63 3.41 -5.24
N ALA A 85 -14.94 2.51 -5.90
CA ALA A 85 -15.28 1.10 -6.00
C ALA A 85 -14.80 0.27 -4.79
N LEU A 86 -14.13 0.86 -3.79
CA LEU A 86 -13.65 0.17 -2.59
C LEU A 86 -14.69 0.26 -1.45
N PRO A 87 -15.55 -0.76 -1.21
CA PRO A 87 -16.57 -0.72 -0.17
C PRO A 87 -16.00 -0.51 1.23
N VAL A 88 -14.80 -1.07 1.49
CA VAL A 88 -14.12 -0.95 2.79
C VAL A 88 -13.79 0.50 3.16
N ARG A 89 -13.56 1.38 2.17
CA ARG A 89 -13.36 2.82 2.43
C ARG A 89 -14.59 3.48 3.02
N ALA A 90 -15.76 3.19 2.45
CA ALA A 90 -17.03 3.73 2.95
C ALA A 90 -17.35 3.16 4.34
N ALA A 91 -17.21 1.84 4.52
CA ALA A 91 -17.47 1.17 5.80
C ALA A 91 -16.53 1.67 6.94
N ALA A 92 -15.28 2.01 6.62
CA ALA A 92 -14.31 2.44 7.62
C ALA A 92 -14.30 3.96 7.87
N ALA A 93 -14.92 4.80 7.05
CA ALA A 93 -14.71 6.25 7.07
C ALA A 93 -15.06 6.90 8.41
N ASP A 94 -16.26 6.66 8.95
CA ASP A 94 -16.71 7.25 10.22
C ASP A 94 -16.00 6.61 11.42
N ILE A 95 -15.69 5.32 11.33
CA ILE A 95 -14.91 4.59 12.33
C ILE A 95 -13.50 5.19 12.45
N MET A 96 -12.83 5.47 11.34
CA MET A 96 -11.51 6.09 11.32
C MET A 96 -11.54 7.49 11.94
N ARG A 97 -12.57 8.28 11.64
CA ARG A 97 -12.75 9.62 12.23
C ARG A 97 -12.94 9.53 13.75
N SER A 98 -13.82 8.64 14.21
CA SER A 98 -14.03 8.40 15.65
C SER A 98 -12.77 7.89 16.37
N LEU A 99 -11.98 7.02 15.71
CA LEU A 99 -10.69 6.59 16.27
C LEU A 99 -9.73 7.76 16.44
N PHE A 100 -9.62 8.60 15.41
CA PHE A 100 -8.76 9.78 15.48
C PHE A 100 -9.19 10.74 16.60
N GLU A 101 -10.49 11.02 16.72
CA GLU A 101 -11.03 11.88 17.78
C GLU A 101 -10.72 11.34 19.19
N LYS A 102 -10.75 10.02 19.38
CA LYS A 102 -10.50 9.35 20.66
C LYS A 102 -9.02 9.23 21.01
N THR A 103 -8.15 9.19 20.01
CA THR A 103 -6.72 8.85 20.20
C THR A 103 -5.80 10.03 19.93
N GLY A 104 -6.21 10.95 19.05
CA GLY A 104 -5.37 12.06 18.59
C GLY A 104 -4.23 11.64 17.66
N VAL A 105 -4.09 10.32 17.36
CA VAL A 105 -3.03 9.79 16.48
C VAL A 105 -3.58 9.45 15.11
N ALA A 106 -2.73 9.48 14.09
CA ALA A 106 -3.16 9.24 12.73
C ALA A 106 -3.71 7.82 12.54
N VAL A 107 -4.78 7.71 11.74
CA VAL A 107 -5.45 6.45 11.39
C VAL A 107 -5.28 6.21 9.91
N HIS A 108 -4.80 5.03 9.52
CA HIS A 108 -4.65 4.64 8.13
C HIS A 108 -5.46 3.39 7.81
N LEU A 109 -5.97 3.32 6.59
CA LEU A 109 -6.57 2.14 6.00
C LEU A 109 -5.70 1.69 4.84
N SER A 110 -5.33 0.42 4.83
CA SER A 110 -4.51 -0.18 3.77
C SER A 110 -5.11 -1.48 3.27
N MET A 111 -4.80 -1.82 2.03
CA MET A 111 -5.14 -3.08 1.38
C MET A 111 -3.87 -3.75 0.87
N ARG A 112 -3.93 -5.06 0.57
CA ARG A 112 -2.81 -5.77 -0.04
C ARG A 112 -2.73 -5.45 -1.53
N ALA A 113 -1.53 -5.15 -2.01
CA ALA A 113 -1.17 -4.98 -3.41
C ALA A 113 0.09 -5.79 -3.71
N GLY A 114 -0.08 -7.03 -4.18
CA GLY A 114 1.05 -7.95 -4.39
C GLY A 114 1.81 -8.25 -3.11
N ASP A 115 3.11 -7.93 -3.09
CA ASP A 115 4.02 -8.10 -1.96
C ASP A 115 4.13 -6.85 -1.05
N SER A 116 3.18 -5.92 -1.21
CA SER A 116 3.09 -4.68 -0.44
C SER A 116 1.67 -4.44 0.08
N ILE A 117 1.53 -3.53 1.03
CA ILE A 117 0.25 -2.84 1.26
C ILE A 117 0.23 -1.55 0.44
N ILE A 118 -0.98 -1.12 0.06
CA ILE A 118 -1.27 0.19 -0.49
C ILE A 118 -2.19 0.94 0.46
N TYR A 119 -1.86 2.20 0.78
CA TYR A 119 -2.72 3.04 1.61
C TYR A 119 -3.89 3.56 0.77
N VAL A 120 -5.12 3.32 1.23
CA VAL A 120 -6.34 3.69 0.50
C VAL A 120 -7.18 4.76 1.21
N ASN A 121 -6.92 5.03 2.49
CA ASN A 121 -7.52 6.14 3.24
C ASN A 121 -6.64 6.51 4.45
N HIS A 122 -6.78 7.74 4.93
CA HIS A 122 -6.17 8.20 6.18
C HIS A 122 -7.02 9.29 6.85
N VAL A 123 -6.88 9.41 8.16
CA VAL A 123 -7.37 10.53 8.98
C VAL A 123 -6.22 10.98 9.88
N CYS A 124 -5.83 12.23 9.79
CA CYS A 124 -4.75 12.83 10.58
C CYS A 124 -5.04 14.30 10.85
N ARG A 125 -4.23 14.93 11.70
CA ARG A 125 -4.30 16.38 11.92
C ARG A 125 -3.85 17.12 10.65
N ALA A 126 -4.51 18.24 10.37
CA ALA A 126 -4.21 19.04 9.19
C ALA A 126 -2.82 19.73 9.28
N ASP A 127 -2.36 20.03 10.51
CA ASP A 127 -1.11 20.73 10.80
C ASP A 127 0.13 19.82 10.80
N THR A 128 -0.04 18.51 11.01
CA THR A 128 1.09 17.56 11.01
C THR A 128 1.41 17.01 9.62
N GLY A 129 0.48 17.17 8.67
CA GLY A 129 0.57 16.57 7.35
C GLY A 129 0.53 15.04 7.39
N VAL A 130 0.43 14.42 6.20
CA VAL A 130 0.63 12.98 6.05
C VAL A 130 2.06 12.77 5.56
N ARG A 131 2.86 11.96 6.27
CA ARG A 131 4.18 11.59 5.77
C ARG A 131 4.05 11.02 4.36
N PHE A 132 4.94 11.43 3.46
CA PHE A 132 4.89 11.01 2.05
C PHE A 132 4.81 9.50 1.89
N SER A 133 5.50 8.75 2.77
CA SER A 133 5.51 7.29 2.79
C SER A 133 4.14 6.64 3.11
N ARG A 134 3.15 7.43 3.56
CA ARG A 134 1.81 6.93 3.96
C ARG A 134 0.66 7.69 3.31
N GLN A 135 0.94 8.45 2.27
CA GLN A 135 -0.11 9.08 1.47
C GLN A 135 -0.95 8.03 0.75
N ILE A 136 -2.17 8.41 0.37
CA ILE A 136 -3.03 7.53 -0.43
C ILE A 136 -2.30 7.15 -1.72
N GLY A 137 -2.24 5.85 -2.02
CA GLY A 137 -1.48 5.29 -3.15
C GLY A 137 -0.04 4.89 -2.81
N ALA A 138 0.52 5.33 -1.68
CA ALA A 138 1.85 4.89 -1.26
C ALA A 138 1.87 3.40 -0.91
N LEU A 139 3.01 2.76 -1.16
CA LEU A 139 3.26 1.35 -0.90
C LEU A 139 4.19 1.16 0.31
N ALA A 140 3.94 0.10 1.09
CA ALA A 140 4.87 -0.34 2.12
C ALA A 140 5.03 -1.87 2.11
N PRO A 141 6.24 -2.41 2.36
CA PRO A 141 6.46 -3.85 2.39
C PRO A 141 5.62 -4.54 3.47
N LEU A 142 5.18 -5.78 3.19
CA LEU A 142 4.35 -6.51 4.15
C LEU A 142 5.09 -6.84 5.45
N HIS A 143 6.39 -7.21 5.39
CA HIS A 143 7.13 -7.73 6.53
C HIS A 143 7.50 -6.68 7.60
N CYS A 144 7.59 -5.40 7.24
CA CYS A 144 8.00 -4.32 8.13
C CYS A 144 6.90 -3.27 8.35
N SER A 145 5.64 -3.61 8.09
CA SER A 145 4.50 -2.74 8.39
C SER A 145 3.44 -3.48 9.22
N SER A 146 2.76 -2.77 10.13
CA SER A 146 1.69 -3.39 10.93
C SER A 146 0.58 -3.96 10.05
N GLY A 147 0.07 -3.19 9.09
CA GLY A 147 -0.94 -3.69 8.13
C GLY A 147 -0.46 -4.87 7.33
N GLY A 148 0.79 -4.87 6.89
CA GLY A 148 1.38 -5.95 6.09
C GLY A 148 1.51 -7.26 6.85
N LYS A 149 1.94 -7.23 8.11
CA LYS A 149 2.05 -8.45 8.94
C LYS A 149 0.69 -9.10 9.19
N LEU A 150 -0.41 -8.34 9.20
CA LEU A 150 -1.76 -8.91 9.23
C LEU A 150 -2.05 -9.76 7.99
N PHE A 151 -1.73 -9.26 6.79
CA PHE A 151 -1.90 -10.05 5.57
C PHE A 151 -1.00 -11.28 5.54
N LEU A 152 0.29 -11.13 5.91
CA LEU A 152 1.23 -12.26 5.97
C LEU A 152 0.81 -13.32 6.99
N SER A 153 0.12 -12.96 8.07
CA SER A 153 -0.36 -13.92 9.07
C SER A 153 -1.37 -14.91 8.52
N ALA A 154 -2.03 -14.57 7.41
CA ALA A 154 -2.99 -15.44 6.72
C ALA A 154 -2.36 -16.28 5.60
N PHE A 155 -1.08 -16.10 5.30
CA PHE A 155 -0.39 -16.88 4.27
C PHE A 155 -0.17 -18.32 4.71
N THR A 156 -0.28 -19.23 3.76
CA THR A 156 0.23 -20.60 3.92
C THR A 156 1.76 -20.61 4.00
N PRO A 157 2.38 -21.69 4.48
CA PRO A 157 3.84 -21.81 4.51
C PRO A 157 4.50 -21.60 3.13
N ASP A 158 3.89 -22.09 2.07
CA ASP A 158 4.40 -21.97 0.70
C ASP A 158 4.27 -20.55 0.16
N GLU A 159 3.13 -19.87 0.40
CA GLU A 159 2.96 -18.45 0.06
C GLU A 159 3.97 -17.58 0.80
N LEU A 160 4.22 -17.86 2.09
CA LEU A 160 5.21 -17.13 2.88
C LEU A 160 6.63 -17.36 2.35
N ALA A 161 6.97 -18.61 2.00
CA ALA A 161 8.27 -18.93 1.39
C ALA A 161 8.46 -18.20 0.06
N GLY A 162 7.43 -18.18 -0.81
CA GLY A 162 7.43 -17.43 -2.05
C GLY A 162 7.61 -15.92 -1.83
N TYR A 163 6.90 -15.33 -0.86
CA TYR A 163 7.06 -13.93 -0.47
C TYR A 163 8.50 -13.61 -0.05
N ILE A 164 9.09 -14.44 0.83
CA ILE A 164 10.46 -14.27 1.31
C ILE A 164 11.46 -14.33 0.15
N THR A 165 11.29 -15.30 -0.75
CA THR A 165 12.17 -15.45 -1.93
C THR A 165 12.10 -14.23 -2.85
N ARG A 166 10.90 -13.70 -3.15
CA ARG A 166 10.73 -12.54 -4.04
C ARG A 166 11.26 -11.24 -3.43
N THR A 167 11.05 -11.04 -2.12
CA THR A 167 11.35 -9.74 -1.48
C THR A 167 12.70 -9.67 -0.79
N GLY A 168 13.28 -10.82 -0.44
CA GLY A 168 14.53 -10.92 0.32
C GLY A 168 14.44 -10.26 1.70
N LEU A 169 13.23 -9.95 2.21
CA LEU A 169 12.98 -9.25 3.48
C LEU A 169 13.87 -8.00 3.64
N LYS A 170 13.96 -7.18 2.61
CA LYS A 170 14.85 -6.02 2.59
C LYS A 170 14.56 -5.07 3.75
N ALA A 171 15.52 -4.90 4.66
CA ALA A 171 15.41 -4.01 5.80
C ALA A 171 15.25 -2.54 5.39
N ARG A 172 14.46 -1.79 6.16
CA ARG A 172 14.26 -0.34 6.04
C ARG A 172 14.94 0.42 7.17
N THR A 173 15.03 -0.23 8.33
CA THR A 173 15.74 0.22 9.52
C THR A 173 16.51 -0.97 10.11
N ASP A 174 17.33 -0.74 11.11
CA ASP A 174 17.97 -1.81 11.88
C ASP A 174 16.98 -2.65 12.70
N LYS A 175 15.75 -2.11 12.94
CA LYS A 175 14.66 -2.79 13.64
C LYS A 175 13.79 -3.64 12.72
N SER A 176 13.94 -3.52 11.40
CA SER A 176 13.15 -4.29 10.43
C SER A 176 13.31 -5.80 10.65
N ILE A 177 12.24 -6.54 10.36
CA ILE A 177 12.30 -8.00 10.34
C ILE A 177 12.96 -8.44 9.03
N ALA A 178 14.23 -8.85 9.10
CA ALA A 178 15.05 -9.17 7.93
C ALA A 178 15.40 -10.68 7.82
N THR A 179 14.85 -11.54 8.70
CA THR A 179 15.08 -12.98 8.63
C THR A 179 13.76 -13.75 8.69
N ARG A 180 13.76 -14.95 8.09
CA ARG A 180 12.60 -15.84 8.07
C ARG A 180 12.14 -16.20 9.49
N GLU A 181 13.06 -16.55 10.37
CA GLU A 181 12.78 -16.98 11.74
C GLU A 181 12.10 -15.87 12.53
N ARG A 182 12.62 -14.66 12.47
CA ARG A 182 12.02 -13.48 13.14
C ARG A 182 10.64 -13.17 12.55
N LEU A 183 10.47 -13.32 11.23
CA LEU A 183 9.19 -13.09 10.58
C LEU A 183 8.15 -14.12 11.06
N VAL A 184 8.48 -15.41 11.03
CA VAL A 184 7.57 -16.48 11.49
C VAL A 184 7.15 -16.23 12.94
N MET A 185 8.10 -15.98 13.85
CA MET A 185 7.81 -15.66 15.26
C MET A 185 6.89 -14.43 15.42
N ALA A 186 7.09 -13.39 14.60
CA ALA A 186 6.22 -12.21 14.63
C ALA A 186 4.81 -12.53 14.13
N LEU A 187 4.68 -13.34 13.06
CA LEU A 187 3.39 -13.75 12.51
C LEU A 187 2.62 -14.69 13.46
N ASP A 188 3.31 -15.57 14.18
CA ASP A 188 2.66 -16.42 15.20
C ASP A 188 2.05 -15.58 16.31
N LYS A 189 2.76 -14.56 16.80
CA LYS A 189 2.20 -13.58 17.73
C LYS A 189 0.98 -12.85 17.16
N VAL A 190 1.02 -12.49 15.86
CA VAL A 190 -0.14 -11.83 15.20
C VAL A 190 -1.33 -12.78 15.13
N ARG A 191 -1.14 -14.07 14.83
CA ARG A 191 -2.20 -15.09 14.80
C ARG A 191 -2.83 -15.30 16.17
N GLU A 192 -1.99 -15.38 17.21
CA GLU A 192 -2.42 -15.60 18.60
C GLU A 192 -3.25 -14.41 19.12
N ARG A 193 -2.75 -13.18 18.95
CA ARG A 193 -3.34 -11.99 19.58
C ARG A 193 -4.36 -11.25 18.70
N GLY A 194 -4.43 -11.55 17.40
CA GLY A 194 -5.38 -10.95 16.45
C GLY A 194 -5.05 -9.52 16.00
N TRP A 195 -3.93 -8.96 16.41
CA TRP A 195 -3.47 -7.63 16.02
C TRP A 195 -1.95 -7.62 15.76
N SER A 196 -1.46 -6.61 15.06
CA SER A 196 -0.05 -6.47 14.72
C SER A 196 0.51 -5.12 15.16
N GLU A 197 1.82 -5.03 15.19
CA GLU A 197 2.55 -3.79 15.48
C GLU A 197 3.69 -3.58 14.48
N ASP A 198 4.08 -2.33 14.31
CA ASP A 198 5.33 -1.89 13.69
C ASP A 198 6.02 -1.00 14.71
N ASN A 199 7.19 -1.43 15.18
CA ASN A 199 7.99 -0.69 16.16
C ASN A 199 9.23 -0.16 15.48
N GLU A 200 9.07 0.91 14.70
CA GLU A 200 10.14 1.54 13.91
C GLU A 200 10.77 0.60 12.85
N GLU A 201 10.01 -0.42 12.42
CA GLU A 201 10.49 -1.38 11.43
C GLU A 201 10.49 -0.80 10.01
N LEU A 202 9.48 0.04 9.68
CA LEU A 202 9.37 0.69 8.38
C LEU A 202 10.14 2.02 8.35
N GLU A 203 10.08 2.79 9.44
CA GLU A 203 10.65 4.13 9.53
C GLU A 203 10.98 4.46 11.00
N TYR A 204 12.18 5.03 11.25
CA TYR A 204 12.57 5.45 12.59
C TYR A 204 11.61 6.48 13.19
N GLY A 205 11.36 6.37 14.49
CA GLY A 205 10.47 7.27 15.22
C GLY A 205 8.98 7.03 14.95
N ILE A 206 8.61 6.03 14.14
CA ILE A 206 7.22 5.69 13.84
C ILE A 206 6.84 4.35 14.46
N ARG A 207 5.75 4.35 15.22
CA ARG A 207 5.17 3.13 15.79
C ARG A 207 3.71 3.00 15.39
N CYS A 208 3.31 1.78 15.04
CA CYS A 208 1.94 1.49 14.63
C CYS A 208 1.41 0.27 15.37
N VAL A 209 0.10 0.29 15.63
CA VAL A 209 -0.69 -0.91 15.92
C VAL A 209 -1.79 -1.05 14.87
N GLY A 210 -2.10 -2.28 14.47
CA GLY A 210 -3.07 -2.55 13.42
C GLY A 210 -3.95 -3.75 13.70
N ALA A 211 -5.17 -3.71 13.18
CA ALA A 211 -6.14 -4.80 13.26
C ALA A 211 -6.75 -5.10 11.88
N PRO A 212 -7.11 -6.36 11.60
CA PRO A 212 -7.59 -6.79 10.30
C PRO A 212 -9.08 -6.49 10.12
N ILE A 213 -9.45 -5.95 8.96
CA ILE A 213 -10.84 -5.90 8.50
C ILE A 213 -11.06 -7.13 7.62
N ARG A 214 -12.11 -7.89 7.94
CA ARG A 214 -12.42 -9.16 7.30
C ARG A 214 -13.72 -9.11 6.51
N ASP A 215 -13.77 -9.91 5.45
CA ASP A 215 -15.03 -10.17 4.72
C ASP A 215 -15.86 -11.27 5.42
N GLU A 216 -17.02 -11.60 4.85
CA GLU A 216 -17.94 -12.64 5.34
C GLU A 216 -17.29 -14.03 5.39
N ALA A 217 -16.31 -14.30 4.54
CA ALA A 217 -15.55 -15.56 4.55
C ALA A 217 -14.41 -15.56 5.57
N GLY A 218 -14.26 -14.49 6.38
CA GLY A 218 -13.19 -14.34 7.37
C GLY A 218 -11.84 -13.95 6.77
N ARG A 219 -11.74 -13.69 5.48
CA ARG A 219 -10.49 -13.30 4.81
C ARG A 219 -10.13 -11.87 5.13
N ILE A 220 -8.85 -11.59 5.38
CA ILE A 220 -8.36 -10.23 5.59
C ILE A 220 -8.36 -9.48 4.24
N ILE A 221 -9.19 -8.45 4.14
CA ILE A 221 -9.33 -7.64 2.93
C ILE A 221 -8.73 -6.24 3.07
N ALA A 222 -8.62 -5.76 4.31
CA ALA A 222 -7.97 -4.50 4.63
C ALA A 222 -7.35 -4.55 6.04
N ALA A 223 -6.51 -3.59 6.34
CA ALA A 223 -5.97 -3.36 7.67
C ALA A 223 -6.22 -1.90 8.08
N ILE A 224 -6.73 -1.71 9.30
CA ILE A 224 -6.83 -0.38 9.92
C ILE A 224 -5.69 -0.25 10.93
N THR A 225 -4.99 0.89 10.93
CA THR A 225 -3.80 1.09 11.77
C THR A 225 -3.83 2.45 12.46
N LEU A 226 -3.42 2.49 13.73
CA LEU A 226 -3.08 3.70 14.46
C LEU A 226 -1.57 3.92 14.36
N MET A 227 -1.16 5.14 14.02
CA MET A 227 0.24 5.53 13.86
C MET A 227 0.58 6.68 14.81
N SER A 228 1.62 6.48 15.62
CA SER A 228 2.19 7.51 16.50
C SER A 228 3.59 7.87 16.03
N GLU A 229 3.90 9.17 16.07
CA GLU A 229 5.26 9.66 16.01
C GLU A 229 5.82 9.65 17.44
N GLY A 230 6.97 9.00 17.64
CA GLY A 230 7.54 8.81 18.97
C GLY A 230 6.94 7.63 19.74
N ASP A 231 6.79 7.77 21.04
CA ASP A 231 6.34 6.68 21.89
C ASP A 231 4.83 6.42 21.77
N MET A 232 4.44 5.17 21.96
CA MET A 232 3.06 4.72 22.00
C MET A 232 2.70 4.34 23.45
N ALA A 233 2.73 5.35 24.35
CA ALA A 233 2.62 5.17 25.79
C ALA A 233 1.32 4.44 26.22
N ASP A 234 0.20 4.68 25.51
CA ASP A 234 -1.10 4.05 25.80
C ASP A 234 -1.43 2.89 24.83
N LYS A 235 -0.41 2.12 24.47
CA LYS A 235 -0.54 0.99 23.53
C LYS A 235 -1.67 0.01 23.88
N PRO A 236 -1.90 -0.41 25.15
CA PRO A 236 -3.01 -1.30 25.46
C PRO A 236 -4.36 -0.72 25.05
N ARG A 237 -4.64 0.54 25.38
CA ARG A 237 -5.87 1.23 24.98
C ARG A 237 -5.99 1.36 23.46
N TYR A 238 -4.89 1.63 22.76
CA TYR A 238 -4.91 1.70 21.29
C TYR A 238 -5.22 0.35 20.65
N VAL A 239 -4.72 -0.74 21.22
CA VAL A 239 -5.03 -2.10 20.78
C VAL A 239 -6.52 -2.40 20.96
N ASP A 240 -7.11 -2.08 22.12
CA ASP A 240 -8.55 -2.30 22.39
C ASP A 240 -9.43 -1.49 21.44
N LEU A 241 -9.09 -0.22 21.23
CA LEU A 241 -9.84 0.66 20.34
C LEU A 241 -9.77 0.18 18.88
N ILE A 242 -8.58 -0.20 18.41
CA ILE A 242 -8.40 -0.56 17.00
C ILE A 242 -8.98 -1.93 16.66
N THR A 243 -8.90 -2.89 17.57
CA THR A 243 -9.50 -4.22 17.38
C THR A 243 -11.02 -4.13 17.32
N LYS A 244 -11.63 -3.32 18.22
CA LYS A 244 -13.07 -3.03 18.16
C LYS A 244 -13.44 -2.35 16.85
N ALA A 245 -12.70 -1.33 16.45
CA ALA A 245 -12.94 -0.59 15.21
C ALA A 245 -12.86 -1.48 13.97
N ALA A 246 -11.89 -2.39 13.91
CA ALA A 246 -11.74 -3.34 12.82
C ALA A 246 -12.92 -4.33 12.75
N ALA A 247 -13.40 -4.79 13.91
CA ALA A 247 -14.58 -5.66 14.00
C ALA A 247 -15.86 -4.92 13.55
N ASP A 248 -16.02 -3.64 13.95
CA ASP A 248 -17.15 -2.80 13.54
C ASP A 248 -17.13 -2.58 12.01
N ALA A 249 -15.97 -2.26 11.44
CA ALA A 249 -15.80 -2.09 10.00
C ALA A 249 -16.09 -3.38 9.23
N SER A 250 -15.67 -4.54 9.75
CA SER A 250 -15.97 -5.85 9.16
C SER A 250 -17.47 -6.13 9.14
N ARG A 251 -18.19 -5.82 10.24
CA ARG A 251 -19.65 -5.98 10.31
C ARG A 251 -20.39 -5.04 9.35
N LEU A 252 -19.99 -3.77 9.26
CA LEU A 252 -20.59 -2.82 8.31
C LEU A 252 -20.37 -3.26 6.87
N LEU A 253 -19.20 -3.82 6.58
CA LEU A 253 -18.91 -4.33 5.24
C LEU A 253 -19.80 -5.53 4.87
N ALA A 254 -19.97 -6.48 5.79
CA ALA A 254 -20.87 -7.63 5.61
C ALA A 254 -22.33 -7.22 5.47
N ALA A 255 -22.77 -6.17 6.20
CA ALA A 255 -24.13 -5.65 6.12
C ALA A 255 -24.40 -4.79 4.87
N ALA A 256 -23.36 -4.35 4.16
CA ALA A 256 -23.51 -3.55 2.96
C ALA A 256 -24.06 -4.43 1.81
N PRO A 257 -25.22 -4.08 1.20
CA PRO A 257 -25.73 -4.84 0.07
C PRO A 257 -24.66 -4.88 -1.02
N VAL A 258 -24.37 -6.08 -1.54
CA VAL A 258 -23.51 -6.27 -2.71
C VAL A 258 -24.14 -5.44 -3.84
N ARG A 259 -23.66 -4.21 -4.03
CA ARG A 259 -23.99 -3.45 -5.23
C ARG A 259 -23.31 -4.18 -6.38
N GLN A 260 -24.03 -5.09 -7.02
CA GLN A 260 -23.69 -5.53 -8.36
C GLN A 260 -23.54 -4.24 -9.18
N ALA A 261 -22.30 -3.96 -9.60
CA ALA A 261 -22.05 -2.94 -10.60
C ALA A 261 -22.69 -3.46 -11.89
N THR A 262 -23.96 -3.12 -12.11
CA THR A 262 -24.57 -3.17 -13.43
C THR A 262 -23.85 -2.12 -14.27
N LEU A 263 -22.84 -2.57 -15.01
CA LEU A 263 -22.31 -1.84 -16.14
C LEU A 263 -23.43 -1.80 -17.20
N SER A 264 -24.14 -0.70 -17.24
CA SER A 264 -24.97 -0.31 -18.39
C SER A 264 -24.15 0.56 -19.33
#